data_a9384fb4473a01968a16bdbe54ed1277
#
_entry.id   a9384fb4473a01968a16bdbe54ed1277
#
_cell.length_a   1.000
_cell.length_b   1.000
_cell.length_c   1.000
_cell.angle_alpha   90.00
_cell.angle_beta   90.00
_cell.angle_gamma   90.00
#
_symmetry.space_group_name_H-M   'P 1'
#
loop_
_entity.id
_entity.type
_entity.pdbx_description
1 polymer ?
#
loop_
_entity_poly.entity_id
_entity_poly.type
_entity_poly.pdbx_seq_one_letter_code
_entity_poly.pdbx_strand_id
1 'polypeptide(L)'
;MTHPWHFYTMAALYILAGGMHFVKPRMYARIMPAWIPAHIPLVYLSGILEMLFGAALFFPGAEQAGLYGIIALLVLFLPVHFHMLTDKNAAMGLPYWVRLLRIPLQGLLMYWAYSYL
;
A
#
# COMPACT_ATOMS: atom_id res chain seq x y z
N MET A 1 19.41 -11.57 -13.89
CA MET A 1 18.65 -10.66 -13.02
C MET A 1 19.57 -9.52 -12.58
N THR A 2 19.12 -8.29 -12.82
CA THR A 2 19.94 -7.10 -12.56
C THR A 2 19.68 -6.48 -11.18
N HIS A 3 18.64 -6.94 -10.49
CA HIS A 3 18.24 -6.39 -9.18
C HIS A 3 18.47 -7.41 -8.07
N PRO A 4 18.71 -6.95 -6.83
CA PRO A 4 18.89 -7.86 -5.70
C PRO A 4 17.57 -8.56 -5.33
N TRP A 5 17.70 -9.65 -4.54
CA TRP A 5 16.54 -10.45 -4.15
C TRP A 5 15.48 -9.66 -3.42
N HIS A 6 15.87 -8.65 -2.60
CA HIS A 6 14.89 -7.85 -1.85
C HIS A 6 14.04 -6.97 -2.76
N PHE A 7 14.53 -6.61 -3.95
CA PHE A 7 13.73 -5.91 -4.95
C PHE A 7 12.53 -6.77 -5.39
N TYR A 8 12.78 -8.04 -5.69
CA TYR A 8 11.71 -8.96 -6.10
C TYR A 8 10.82 -9.37 -4.93
N THR A 9 11.36 -9.38 -3.71
CA THR A 9 10.57 -9.59 -2.50
C THR A 9 9.55 -8.47 -2.33
N MET A 10 9.98 -7.21 -2.54
CA MET A 10 9.07 -6.06 -2.48
C MET A 10 7.97 -6.20 -3.53
N ALA A 11 8.34 -6.58 -4.76
CA ALA A 11 7.36 -6.78 -5.84
C ALA A 11 6.31 -7.82 -5.45
N ALA A 12 6.74 -8.96 -4.92
CA ALA A 12 5.83 -10.01 -4.48
C ALA A 12 4.92 -9.56 -3.34
N LEU A 13 5.45 -8.79 -2.39
CA LEU A 13 4.66 -8.28 -1.27
C LEU A 13 3.54 -7.34 -1.76
N TYR A 14 3.83 -6.47 -2.73
CA TYR A 14 2.81 -5.58 -3.27
C TYR A 14 1.76 -6.32 -4.08
N ILE A 15 2.15 -7.35 -4.81
CA ILE A 15 1.19 -8.20 -5.52
C ILE A 15 0.27 -8.90 -4.52
N LEU A 16 0.81 -9.47 -3.45
CA LEU A 16 0.02 -10.11 -2.41
C LEU A 16 -0.88 -9.11 -1.70
N ALA A 17 -0.36 -7.93 -1.36
CA ALA A 17 -1.13 -6.88 -0.71
C ALA A 17 -2.30 -6.43 -1.58
N GLY A 18 -2.05 -6.24 -2.88
CA GLY A 18 -3.10 -5.91 -3.83
C GLY A 18 -4.17 -6.99 -3.92
N GLY A 19 -3.76 -8.25 -3.93
CA GLY A 19 -4.68 -9.38 -3.93
C GLY A 19 -5.57 -9.41 -2.69
N MET A 20 -5.04 -9.02 -1.53
CA MET A 20 -5.82 -8.96 -0.29
C MET A 20 -6.96 -7.95 -0.36
N HIS A 21 -6.84 -6.91 -1.17
CA HIS A 21 -7.93 -5.96 -1.39
C HIS A 21 -9.17 -6.63 -1.99
N PHE A 22 -8.97 -7.69 -2.78
CA PHE A 22 -10.08 -8.46 -3.35
C PHE A 22 -10.61 -9.53 -2.41
N VAL A 23 -9.77 -10.04 -1.51
CA VAL A 23 -10.16 -11.07 -0.55
C VAL A 23 -10.98 -10.47 0.60
N LYS A 24 -10.57 -9.30 1.09
CA LYS A 24 -11.21 -8.64 2.24
C LYS A 24 -11.50 -7.16 1.97
N PRO A 25 -12.32 -6.85 0.96
CA PRO A 25 -12.54 -5.44 0.58
C PRO A 25 -13.22 -4.63 1.69
N ARG A 26 -14.09 -5.24 2.47
CA ARG A 26 -14.81 -4.54 3.55
C ARG A 26 -13.88 -4.11 4.67
N MET A 27 -12.84 -4.90 4.96
CA MET A 27 -11.83 -4.55 5.96
C MET A 27 -11.10 -3.27 5.53
N TYR A 28 -10.69 -3.20 4.28
CA TYR A 28 -10.00 -2.03 3.75
C TYR A 28 -10.91 -0.81 3.68
N ALA A 29 -12.18 -1.00 3.31
CA ALA A 29 -13.14 0.09 3.27
C ALA A 29 -13.38 0.68 4.66
N ARG A 30 -13.33 -0.16 5.70
CA ARG A 30 -13.55 0.28 7.07
C ARG A 30 -12.49 1.25 7.57
N ILE A 31 -11.24 1.11 7.10
CA ILE A 31 -10.14 1.98 7.53
C ILE A 31 -10.04 3.26 6.71
N MET A 32 -10.86 3.42 5.68
CA MET A 32 -10.86 4.63 4.86
C MET A 32 -11.58 5.77 5.57
N PRO A 33 -11.08 7.03 5.46
CA PRO A 33 -11.79 8.18 5.99
C PRO A 33 -13.19 8.33 5.40
N ALA A 34 -14.15 8.75 6.23
CA ALA A 34 -15.54 8.86 5.80
C ALA A 34 -15.75 9.89 4.68
N TRP A 35 -14.87 10.90 4.57
CA TRP A 35 -14.98 11.91 3.53
C TRP A 35 -14.57 11.41 2.14
N ILE A 36 -13.92 10.25 2.05
CA ILE A 36 -13.57 9.64 0.75
C ILE A 36 -14.81 8.90 0.23
N PRO A 37 -15.26 9.21 -1.00
CA PRO A 37 -16.45 8.54 -1.57
C PRO A 37 -16.08 7.17 -2.14
N ALA A 38 -17.12 6.35 -2.37
CA ALA A 38 -17.01 5.08 -3.10
C ALA A 38 -15.92 4.15 -2.54
N HIS A 39 -16.01 3.83 -1.23
CA HIS A 39 -14.98 3.04 -0.54
C HIS A 39 -14.69 1.72 -1.24
N ILE A 40 -15.69 0.91 -1.53
CA ILE A 40 -15.48 -0.42 -2.11
C ILE A 40 -14.85 -0.34 -3.52
N PRO A 41 -15.36 0.48 -4.45
CA PRO A 41 -14.68 0.63 -5.74
C PRO A 41 -13.23 1.12 -5.63
N LEU A 42 -12.96 2.03 -4.69
CA LEU A 42 -11.59 2.53 -4.49
C LEU A 42 -10.67 1.45 -3.91
N VAL A 43 -11.18 0.58 -3.03
CA VAL A 43 -10.41 -0.56 -2.53
C VAL A 43 -9.99 -1.47 -3.68
N TYR A 44 -10.91 -1.81 -4.58
CA TYR A 44 -10.58 -2.64 -5.72
C TYR A 44 -9.59 -1.95 -6.66
N LEU A 45 -9.79 -0.65 -6.92
CA LEU A 45 -8.89 0.11 -7.78
C LEU A 45 -7.47 0.14 -7.20
N SER A 46 -7.33 0.42 -5.91
CA SER A 46 -6.01 0.45 -5.27
C SER A 46 -5.35 -0.92 -5.29
N GLY A 47 -6.11 -1.99 -5.11
CA GLY A 47 -5.59 -3.35 -5.21
C GLY A 47 -5.07 -3.68 -6.59
N ILE A 48 -5.80 -3.29 -7.64
CA ILE A 48 -5.36 -3.46 -9.02
C ILE A 48 -4.06 -2.70 -9.27
N LEU A 49 -3.99 -1.45 -8.81
CA LEU A 49 -2.80 -0.62 -8.99
C LEU A 49 -1.60 -1.20 -8.24
N GLU A 50 -1.78 -1.70 -7.02
CA GLU A 50 -0.69 -2.35 -6.29
C GLU A 50 -0.16 -3.57 -7.03
N MET A 51 -1.06 -4.41 -7.55
CA MET A 51 -0.65 -5.59 -8.31
C MET A 51 0.06 -5.22 -9.60
N LEU A 52 -0.44 -4.20 -10.31
CA LEU A 52 0.18 -3.75 -11.56
C LEU A 52 1.56 -3.17 -11.33
N PHE A 53 1.72 -2.32 -10.32
CA PHE A 53 3.03 -1.73 -10.04
C PHE A 53 4.01 -2.76 -9.50
N GLY A 54 3.55 -3.69 -8.67
CA GLY A 54 4.39 -4.80 -8.22
C GLY A 54 4.82 -5.68 -9.38
N ALA A 55 3.92 -6.04 -10.28
CA ALA A 55 4.23 -6.85 -11.45
C ALA A 55 5.18 -6.11 -12.41
N ALA A 56 5.06 -4.80 -12.52
CA ALA A 56 5.94 -4.01 -13.39
C ALA A 56 7.42 -4.14 -13.01
N LEU A 57 7.71 -4.42 -11.75
CA LEU A 57 9.08 -4.60 -11.29
C LEU A 57 9.75 -5.83 -11.88
N PHE A 58 8.97 -6.79 -12.40
CA PHE A 58 9.52 -7.98 -13.05
C PHE A 58 9.78 -7.79 -14.53
N PHE A 59 9.36 -6.67 -15.13
CA PHE A 59 9.49 -6.44 -16.57
C PHE A 59 10.57 -5.41 -16.84
N PRO A 60 11.58 -5.75 -17.68
CA PRO A 60 12.62 -4.80 -18.07
C PRO A 60 12.02 -3.57 -18.73
N GLY A 61 12.46 -2.41 -18.31
CA GLY A 61 11.96 -1.13 -18.82
C GLY A 61 10.74 -0.58 -18.11
N ALA A 62 10.07 -1.36 -17.27
CA ALA A 62 8.90 -0.92 -16.52
C ALA A 62 9.20 -0.68 -15.03
N GLU A 63 10.42 -0.96 -14.57
CA GLU A 63 10.77 -0.90 -13.14
C GLU A 63 10.56 0.50 -12.56
N GLN A 64 11.00 1.53 -13.26
CA GLN A 64 10.85 2.90 -12.76
C GLN A 64 9.39 3.29 -12.63
N ALA A 65 8.58 2.96 -13.63
CA ALA A 65 7.14 3.25 -13.56
C ALA A 65 6.50 2.53 -12.36
N GLY A 66 6.87 1.27 -12.13
CA GLY A 66 6.39 0.51 -10.99
C GLY A 66 6.79 1.15 -9.66
N LEU A 67 8.06 1.55 -9.52
CA LEU A 67 8.57 2.17 -8.31
C LEU A 67 7.89 3.51 -8.02
N TYR A 68 7.75 4.37 -9.02
CA TYR A 68 7.04 5.63 -8.85
C TYR A 68 5.57 5.41 -8.50
N GLY A 69 4.93 4.42 -9.13
CA GLY A 69 3.55 4.06 -8.80
C GLY A 69 3.40 3.59 -7.37
N ILE A 70 4.32 2.75 -6.89
CA ILE A 70 4.33 2.27 -5.49
C ILE A 70 4.46 3.46 -4.54
N ILE A 71 5.42 4.36 -4.80
CA ILE A 71 5.60 5.54 -3.95
C ILE A 71 4.34 6.40 -3.93
N ALA A 72 3.73 6.62 -5.09
CA ALA A 72 2.49 7.39 -5.18
C ALA A 72 1.37 6.77 -4.34
N LEU A 73 1.21 5.44 -4.42
CA LEU A 73 0.21 4.74 -3.62
C LEU A 73 0.49 4.87 -2.13
N LEU A 74 1.75 4.75 -1.71
CA LEU A 74 2.13 4.89 -0.31
C LEU A 74 1.79 6.29 0.22
N VAL A 75 2.02 7.33 -0.58
CA VAL A 75 1.64 8.70 -0.23
C VAL A 75 0.11 8.82 -0.11
N LEU A 76 -0.61 8.25 -1.06
CA LEU A 76 -2.08 8.31 -1.06
C LEU A 76 -2.70 7.54 0.11
N PHE A 77 -1.99 6.55 0.65
CA PHE A 77 -2.48 5.78 1.79
C PHE A 77 -2.21 6.45 3.13
N LEU A 78 -1.40 7.51 3.19
CA LEU A 78 -1.13 8.22 4.45
C LEU A 78 -2.39 8.71 5.16
N PRO A 79 -3.38 9.32 4.48
CA PRO A 79 -4.62 9.70 5.16
C PRO A 79 -5.32 8.54 5.84
N VAL A 80 -5.26 7.33 5.28
CA VAL A 80 -5.84 6.14 5.86
C VAL A 80 -5.15 5.81 7.19
N HIS A 81 -3.82 5.86 7.24
CA HIS A 81 -3.07 5.58 8.46
C HIS A 81 -3.36 6.60 9.56
N PHE A 82 -3.46 7.90 9.20
CA PHE A 82 -3.83 8.92 10.17
C PHE A 82 -5.26 8.74 10.66
N HIS A 83 -6.18 8.34 9.78
CA HIS A 83 -7.56 8.06 10.16
C HIS A 83 -7.63 6.91 11.18
N MET A 84 -6.81 5.87 11.00
CA MET A 84 -6.77 4.74 11.94
C MET A 84 -6.31 5.14 13.34
N LEU A 85 -5.54 6.23 13.48
CA LEU A 85 -5.13 6.71 14.79
C LEU A 85 -6.28 7.34 15.58
N THR A 86 -7.21 7.99 14.90
CA THR A 86 -8.21 8.84 15.51
C THR A 86 -9.61 8.23 15.55
N ASP A 87 -9.90 7.26 14.67
CA ASP A 87 -11.22 6.65 14.54
C ASP A 87 -11.22 5.25 15.13
N LYS A 88 -12.09 4.98 16.11
CA LYS A 88 -12.17 3.69 16.77
C LYS A 88 -12.59 2.57 15.83
N ASN A 89 -13.49 2.85 14.90
CA ASN A 89 -13.95 1.86 13.94
C ASN A 89 -12.85 1.48 12.96
N ALA A 90 -12.05 2.47 12.52
CA ALA A 90 -10.93 2.23 11.63
C ALA A 90 -9.75 1.56 12.35
N ALA A 91 -9.68 1.70 13.67
CA ALA A 91 -8.59 1.12 14.46
C ALA A 91 -8.58 -0.42 14.45
N MET A 92 -9.72 -1.05 14.19
CA MET A 92 -9.85 -2.51 14.07
C MET A 92 -9.37 -3.27 15.31
N GLY A 93 -9.54 -2.68 16.50
CA GLY A 93 -9.11 -3.30 17.75
C GLY A 93 -7.61 -3.26 18.00
N LEU A 94 -6.82 -2.62 17.14
CA LEU A 94 -5.37 -2.54 17.31
C LEU A 94 -5.00 -1.56 18.43
N PRO A 95 -3.96 -1.87 19.25
CA PRO A 95 -3.46 -0.92 20.24
C PRO A 95 -2.95 0.37 19.59
N TYR A 96 -3.00 1.47 20.32
CA TYR A 96 -2.59 2.78 19.80
C TYR A 96 -1.14 2.77 19.30
N TRP A 97 -0.23 2.10 20.03
CA TRP A 97 1.19 2.09 19.64
C TRP A 97 1.41 1.36 18.30
N VAL A 98 0.61 0.32 18.00
CA VAL A 98 0.69 -0.37 16.70
C VAL A 98 0.23 0.56 15.57
N ARG A 99 -0.88 1.27 15.80
CA ARG A 99 -1.39 2.22 14.81
C ARG A 99 -0.42 3.38 14.57
N LEU A 100 0.21 3.85 15.64
CA LEU A 100 1.20 4.92 15.55
C LEU A 100 2.42 4.48 14.74
N LEU A 101 2.91 3.25 14.94
CA LEU A 101 4.06 2.72 14.23
C LEU A 101 3.83 2.55 12.73
N ARG A 102 2.58 2.45 12.28
CA ARG A 102 2.27 2.30 10.87
C ARG A 102 2.62 3.53 10.04
N ILE A 103 2.66 4.70 10.65
CA ILE A 103 2.99 5.94 9.95
C ILE A 103 4.49 6.01 9.59
N PRO A 104 5.44 5.84 10.54
CA PRO A 104 6.85 5.76 10.16
C PRO A 104 7.16 4.54 9.29
N LEU A 105 6.44 3.42 9.46
CA LEU A 105 6.60 2.27 8.59
C LEU A 105 6.27 2.64 7.13
N GLN A 106 5.24 3.46 6.91
CA GLN A 106 4.90 3.95 5.58
C GLN A 106 6.06 4.73 4.97
N GLY A 107 6.71 5.57 5.77
CA GLY A 107 7.89 6.31 5.33
C GLY A 107 9.06 5.39 4.99
N LEU A 108 9.27 4.33 5.76
CA LEU A 108 10.31 3.34 5.49
C LEU A 108 10.02 2.59 4.18
N LEU A 109 8.77 2.27 3.91
CA LEU A 109 8.39 1.62 2.65
C LEU A 109 8.63 2.55 1.47
N MET A 110 8.34 3.84 1.60
CA MET A 110 8.64 4.83 0.56
C MET A 110 10.14 4.92 0.30
N TYR A 111 10.95 4.95 1.36
CA TYR A 111 12.39 4.98 1.24
C TYR A 111 12.93 3.71 0.56
N TRP A 112 12.37 2.55 0.92
CA TRP A 112 12.75 1.28 0.32
C TRP A 112 12.54 1.32 -1.20
N ALA A 113 11.37 1.74 -1.65
CA ALA A 113 11.10 1.88 -3.08
C ALA A 113 12.02 2.92 -3.73
N TYR A 114 12.23 4.04 -3.08
CA TYR A 114 13.10 5.11 -3.57
C TYR A 114 14.54 4.63 -3.75
N SER A 115 15.02 3.73 -2.89
CA SER A 115 16.39 3.26 -2.92
C SER A 115 16.74 2.52 -4.22
N TYR A 116 15.75 2.08 -4.98
CA TYR A 116 15.97 1.41 -6.26
C TYR A 116 15.93 2.36 -7.46
N LEU A 117 15.53 3.61 -7.24
CA LEU A 117 15.53 4.64 -8.29
C LEU A 117 16.94 5.27 -8.49
#